data_52022828dddd1ed55b32f780c84e6589
#
_entry.id   52022828dddd1ed55b32f780c84e6589
#
_cell.length_a   1.000
_cell.length_b   1.000
_cell.length_c   1.000
_cell.angle_alpha   90.00
_cell.angle_beta   90.00
_cell.angle_gamma   90.00
#
_symmetry.space_group_name_H-M   'P 1'
#
loop_
_entity.id
_entity.type
_entity.pdbx_description
1 polymer ?
#
loop_
_entity_poly.entity_id
_entity_poly.type
_entity_poly.pdbx_seq_one_letter_code
_entity_poly.pdbx_strand_id
1 'polypeptide(L)'
;MCKFFLMFFLTVPATVFSSTNMANVDWSFNGDGSELSYVITSIGYPSNSWTLYCGQSYDKCKMKMFCGSSGVFMDYIYGTKGYMELRKILDSYTRYHLPKSGVIKSCDESYRGIMLVVEDYDNRKIIVANSKDGSMNPPPPVLPPVSCSISGNINLAHGVLDQNDLNGNAKSVYVQVSCNREATVKVTARANNGGDVVTLRSDGSLKSKLQVNSIAGATGATLRVPGGNGTSVMFSSTLISTGNVVAGNFSGSAVAVVTII
;
A
#
# COMPACT_ATOMS: atom_id res chain seq x y z
N MET A 1 -11.37 -53.10 -36.45
CA MET A 1 -11.13 -53.32 -35.01
C MET A 1 -10.49 -52.09 -34.42
N CYS A 2 -11.30 -51.24 -33.81
CA CYS A 2 -10.82 -49.99 -33.20
C CYS A 2 -10.74 -50.24 -31.68
N LYS A 3 -9.54 -50.24 -31.10
CA LYS A 3 -9.33 -50.38 -29.67
C LYS A 3 -9.44 -49.03 -29.00
N PHE A 4 -10.49 -48.81 -28.24
CA PHE A 4 -10.66 -47.68 -27.33
C PHE A 4 -9.79 -47.91 -26.09
N PHE A 5 -8.82 -47.02 -25.85
CA PHE A 5 -8.04 -46.99 -24.62
C PHE A 5 -8.71 -46.04 -23.63
N LEU A 6 -9.34 -46.63 -22.61
CA LEU A 6 -10.00 -45.89 -21.52
C LEU A 6 -8.90 -45.46 -20.52
N MET A 7 -8.56 -44.17 -20.53
CA MET A 7 -7.59 -43.59 -19.60
C MET A 7 -8.30 -43.19 -18.30
N PHE A 8 -8.14 -44.02 -17.27
CA PHE A 8 -8.61 -43.71 -15.92
C PHE A 8 -7.74 -42.60 -15.30
N PHE A 9 -8.30 -41.40 -15.19
CA PHE A 9 -7.71 -40.36 -14.35
C PHE A 9 -8.04 -40.67 -12.88
N LEU A 10 -7.04 -41.13 -12.13
CA LEU A 10 -7.08 -41.16 -10.67
C LEU A 10 -6.97 -39.73 -10.15
N THR A 11 -8.10 -39.14 -9.80
CA THR A 11 -8.10 -37.89 -8.99
C THR A 11 -7.70 -38.26 -7.57
N VAL A 12 -6.44 -38.00 -7.22
CA VAL A 12 -6.02 -38.04 -5.83
C VAL A 12 -6.68 -36.86 -5.12
N PRO A 13 -7.52 -37.09 -4.09
CA PRO A 13 -8.04 -35.98 -3.31
C PRO A 13 -6.87 -35.26 -2.64
N ALA A 14 -6.68 -33.99 -2.96
CA ALA A 14 -5.78 -33.13 -2.21
C ALA A 14 -6.36 -33.05 -0.78
N THR A 15 -5.74 -33.75 0.16
CA THR A 15 -6.02 -33.55 1.59
C THR A 15 -5.57 -32.13 1.94
N VAL A 16 -6.53 -31.24 2.00
CA VAL A 16 -6.33 -29.93 2.60
C VAL A 16 -6.06 -30.19 4.07
N PHE A 17 -4.78 -30.15 4.47
CA PHE A 17 -4.43 -30.06 5.88
C PHE A 17 -4.96 -28.71 6.35
N SER A 18 -6.09 -28.73 7.04
CA SER A 18 -6.55 -27.60 7.83
C SER A 18 -5.51 -27.42 8.95
N SER A 19 -4.60 -26.50 8.77
CA SER A 19 -3.76 -26.04 9.87
C SER A 19 -4.71 -25.38 10.87
N THR A 20 -4.85 -26.00 12.05
CA THR A 20 -5.60 -25.39 13.14
C THR A 20 -4.85 -24.13 13.53
N ASN A 21 -5.43 -22.95 13.29
CA ASN A 21 -4.89 -21.70 13.76
C ASN A 21 -4.67 -21.77 15.27
N MET A 22 -3.41 -21.79 15.69
CA MET A 22 -3.02 -21.82 17.10
C MET A 22 -3.06 -20.43 17.72
N ALA A 23 -3.03 -19.36 16.91
CA ALA A 23 -3.26 -18.00 17.34
C ALA A 23 -3.97 -17.20 16.25
N ASN A 24 -5.04 -16.48 16.64
CA ASN A 24 -5.68 -15.49 15.78
C ASN A 24 -5.21 -14.09 16.15
N VAL A 25 -4.71 -13.39 15.16
CA VAL A 25 -4.14 -12.05 15.32
C VAL A 25 -4.73 -11.13 14.26
N ASP A 26 -5.25 -9.99 14.70
CA ASP A 26 -5.65 -8.90 13.79
C ASP A 26 -4.45 -8.00 13.57
N TRP A 27 -4.08 -7.79 12.30
CA TRP A 27 -2.90 -7.06 11.89
C TRP A 27 -3.25 -5.77 11.19
N SER A 28 -2.46 -4.71 11.44
CA SER A 28 -2.50 -3.48 10.66
C SER A 28 -1.11 -2.85 10.56
N PHE A 29 -0.79 -2.30 9.37
CA PHE A 29 0.41 -1.50 9.18
C PHE A 29 0.08 -0.02 9.37
N ASN A 30 1.04 0.76 9.87
CA ASN A 30 0.99 2.21 9.75
C ASN A 30 1.13 2.64 8.27
N GLY A 31 0.87 3.93 7.97
CA GLY A 31 0.79 4.43 6.60
C GLY A 31 2.05 4.25 5.75
N ASP A 32 3.23 4.17 6.36
CA ASP A 32 4.53 3.94 5.70
C ASP A 32 5.00 2.47 5.73
N GLY A 33 4.28 1.59 6.44
CA GLY A 33 4.60 0.17 6.56
C GLY A 33 5.78 -0.15 7.49
N SER A 34 6.31 0.83 8.23
CA SER A 34 7.46 0.65 9.13
C SER A 34 7.11 0.00 10.46
N GLU A 35 5.85 0.08 10.87
CA GLU A 35 5.36 -0.48 12.13
C GLU A 35 4.17 -1.41 11.87
N LEU A 36 4.19 -2.57 12.51
CA LEU A 36 3.12 -3.55 12.49
C LEU A 36 2.40 -3.56 13.83
N SER A 37 1.17 -3.09 13.84
CA SER A 37 0.28 -3.20 15.00
C SER A 37 -0.45 -4.54 14.98
N TYR A 38 -0.66 -5.12 16.16
CA TYR A 38 -1.36 -6.39 16.32
C TYR A 38 -2.35 -6.39 17.47
N VAL A 39 -3.39 -7.22 17.34
CA VAL A 39 -4.30 -7.59 18.44
C VAL A 39 -4.45 -9.11 18.43
N ILE A 40 -3.93 -9.79 19.44
CA ILE A 40 -4.15 -11.23 19.63
C ILE A 40 -5.51 -11.41 20.26
N THR A 41 -6.40 -12.13 19.57
CA THR A 41 -7.78 -12.35 20.02
C THR A 41 -7.99 -13.73 20.64
N SER A 42 -7.21 -14.73 20.20
CA SER A 42 -7.25 -16.07 20.78
C SER A 42 -5.93 -16.81 20.62
N ILE A 43 -5.66 -17.74 21.55
CA ILE A 43 -4.53 -18.67 21.49
C ILE A 43 -5.07 -20.07 21.74
N GLY A 44 -4.76 -21.02 20.86
CA GLY A 44 -5.05 -22.43 21.01
C GLY A 44 -3.93 -23.19 21.74
N TYR A 45 -4.05 -24.51 21.75
CA TYR A 45 -3.10 -25.37 22.45
C TYR A 45 -2.31 -26.22 21.46
N PRO A 46 -0.96 -26.19 21.51
CA PRO A 46 -0.16 -27.11 20.73
C PRO A 46 -0.39 -28.56 21.19
N SER A 47 -0.29 -29.50 20.25
CA SER A 47 -0.48 -30.93 20.53
C SER A 47 0.61 -31.53 21.44
N ASN A 48 1.77 -30.85 21.55
CA ASN A 48 2.89 -31.31 22.32
C ASN A 48 2.80 -30.87 23.78
N SER A 49 3.01 -31.80 24.72
CA SER A 49 3.09 -31.52 26.16
C SER A 49 4.51 -31.08 26.53
N TRP A 50 4.75 -29.77 26.52
CA TRP A 50 5.99 -29.18 27.03
C TRP A 50 5.81 -28.77 28.47
N THR A 51 6.83 -29.05 29.33
CA THR A 51 6.94 -28.52 30.69
C THR A 51 8.02 -27.44 30.71
N LEU A 52 7.69 -26.29 31.27
CA LEU A 52 8.54 -25.11 31.38
C LEU A 52 8.77 -24.75 32.83
N TYR A 53 9.95 -24.23 33.15
CA TYR A 53 10.25 -23.75 34.49
C TYR A 53 9.99 -22.24 34.61
N CYS A 54 8.98 -21.86 35.38
CA CYS A 54 8.57 -20.45 35.54
C CYS A 54 9.16 -19.78 36.79
N GLY A 55 10.24 -20.37 37.39
CA GLY A 55 10.93 -19.83 38.56
C GLY A 55 10.25 -20.16 39.86
N GLN A 56 10.96 -19.90 40.96
CA GLN A 56 10.48 -20.16 42.35
C GLN A 56 9.38 -19.17 42.79
N SER A 57 9.50 -17.92 42.35
CA SER A 57 8.50 -16.86 42.55
C SER A 57 7.51 -16.81 41.38
N TYR A 58 6.31 -16.24 41.63
CA TYR A 58 5.27 -16.12 40.61
C TYR A 58 5.69 -15.25 39.39
N ASP A 59 5.04 -15.50 38.26
CA ASP A 59 5.05 -14.66 37.06
C ASP A 59 6.43 -14.48 36.42
N LYS A 60 7.13 -15.59 36.21
CA LYS A 60 8.46 -15.58 35.56
C LYS A 60 8.48 -16.13 34.14
N CYS A 61 7.45 -16.87 33.71
CA CYS A 61 7.27 -17.17 32.31
C CYS A 61 6.78 -15.92 31.55
N LYS A 62 7.26 -15.74 30.34
CA LYS A 62 7.04 -14.53 29.55
C LYS A 62 6.40 -14.89 28.23
N MET A 63 5.46 -14.06 27.78
CA MET A 63 4.96 -14.08 26.42
C MET A 63 5.72 -13.04 25.61
N LYS A 64 6.19 -13.44 24.44
CA LYS A 64 6.93 -12.59 23.49
C LYS A 64 6.42 -12.80 22.08
N MET A 65 6.45 -11.74 21.28
CA MET A 65 6.24 -11.82 19.84
C MET A 65 7.55 -11.48 19.12
N PHE A 66 7.93 -12.27 18.14
CA PHE A 66 9.10 -12.05 17.31
C PHE A 66 8.68 -11.80 15.87
N CYS A 67 9.37 -10.86 15.23
CA CYS A 67 9.34 -10.69 13.78
C CYS A 67 10.80 -10.75 13.29
N GLY A 68 11.13 -11.80 12.55
CA GLY A 68 12.52 -12.05 12.20
C GLY A 68 13.42 -12.20 13.43
N SER A 69 14.42 -11.32 13.57
CA SER A 69 15.32 -11.24 14.73
C SER A 69 14.83 -10.32 15.83
N SER A 70 13.86 -9.44 15.54
CA SER A 70 13.33 -8.46 16.49
C SER A 70 12.26 -9.10 17.38
N GLY A 71 12.44 -9.04 18.69
CA GLY A 71 11.49 -9.58 19.66
C GLY A 71 10.88 -8.48 20.53
N VAL A 72 9.57 -8.52 20.70
CA VAL A 72 8.83 -7.62 21.59
C VAL A 72 8.39 -8.42 22.80
N PHE A 73 8.79 -7.95 23.98
CA PHE A 73 8.24 -8.44 25.26
C PHE A 73 6.79 -7.99 25.37
N MET A 74 5.90 -8.91 25.65
CA MET A 74 4.48 -8.62 25.80
C MET A 74 4.08 -8.54 27.27
N ASP A 75 4.23 -9.65 28.00
CA ASP A 75 3.83 -9.76 29.40
C ASP A 75 4.62 -10.83 30.16
N TYR A 76 4.69 -10.67 31.48
CA TYR A 76 4.85 -11.79 32.39
C TYR A 76 3.50 -12.51 32.54
N ILE A 77 3.51 -13.84 32.45
CA ILE A 77 2.26 -14.62 32.46
C ILE A 77 1.83 -14.82 33.93
N TYR A 78 0.70 -14.22 34.29
CA TYR A 78 0.18 -14.22 35.63
C TYR A 78 -0.10 -15.63 36.17
N GLY A 79 0.19 -15.86 37.46
CA GLY A 79 -0.07 -17.12 38.12
C GLY A 79 0.86 -18.27 37.78
N THR A 80 1.92 -18.02 37.00
CA THR A 80 2.91 -19.06 36.64
C THR A 80 4.00 -19.21 37.73
N LYS A 81 4.28 -20.47 38.16
CA LYS A 81 5.28 -20.75 39.17
C LYS A 81 5.78 -22.18 39.06
N GLY A 82 7.08 -22.40 39.32
CA GLY A 82 7.68 -23.71 39.31
C GLY A 82 7.63 -24.37 37.93
N TYR A 83 7.55 -25.69 37.91
CA TYR A 83 7.39 -26.44 36.66
C TYR A 83 5.92 -26.50 36.25
N MET A 84 5.58 -26.00 35.08
CA MET A 84 4.21 -25.96 34.56
C MET A 84 4.15 -26.51 33.14
N GLU A 85 3.07 -27.20 32.81
CA GLU A 85 2.74 -27.60 31.46
C GLU A 85 2.41 -26.35 30.60
N LEU A 86 2.91 -26.34 29.39
CA LEU A 86 2.66 -25.22 28.44
C LEU A 86 1.16 -24.89 28.32
N ARG A 87 0.30 -25.91 28.29
CA ARG A 87 -1.16 -25.73 28.22
C ARG A 87 -1.68 -24.86 29.37
N LYS A 88 -1.29 -25.13 30.60
CA LYS A 88 -1.69 -24.36 31.78
C LYS A 88 -1.17 -22.92 31.76
N ILE A 89 0.04 -22.73 31.22
CA ILE A 89 0.62 -21.41 30.97
C ILE A 89 -0.21 -20.63 29.98
N LEU A 90 -0.60 -21.25 28.86
CA LEU A 90 -1.44 -20.62 27.84
C LEU A 90 -2.88 -20.36 28.30
N ASP A 91 -3.46 -21.26 29.12
CA ASP A 91 -4.76 -21.04 29.77
C ASP A 91 -4.72 -19.80 30.65
N SER A 92 -3.65 -19.63 31.41
CA SER A 92 -3.47 -18.44 32.26
C SER A 92 -3.33 -17.19 31.41
N TYR A 93 -2.50 -17.23 30.35
CA TYR A 93 -2.35 -16.08 29.45
C TYR A 93 -3.68 -15.68 28.80
N THR A 94 -4.41 -16.64 28.26
CA THR A 94 -5.72 -16.42 27.64
C THR A 94 -6.71 -15.77 28.61
N ARG A 95 -6.72 -16.22 29.86
CA ARG A 95 -7.68 -15.74 30.87
C ARG A 95 -7.40 -14.31 31.33
N TYR A 96 -6.13 -13.95 31.49
CA TYR A 96 -5.76 -12.71 32.19
C TYR A 96 -5.17 -11.62 31.28
N HIS A 97 -4.78 -11.98 30.06
CA HIS A 97 -4.06 -11.05 29.17
C HIS A 97 -4.73 -10.83 27.81
N LEU A 98 -5.61 -11.72 27.35
CA LEU A 98 -6.31 -11.52 26.08
C LEU A 98 -7.60 -10.70 26.23
N PRO A 99 -7.96 -9.86 25.23
CA PRO A 99 -7.20 -9.58 24.02
C PRO A 99 -5.96 -8.73 24.31
N LYS A 100 -4.85 -9.00 23.59
CA LYS A 100 -3.59 -8.28 23.78
C LYS A 100 -3.19 -7.55 22.51
N SER A 101 -3.01 -6.23 22.62
CA SER A 101 -2.51 -5.37 21.55
C SER A 101 -1.06 -4.96 21.76
N GLY A 102 -0.37 -4.63 20.68
CA GLY A 102 0.98 -4.12 20.69
C GLY A 102 1.44 -3.66 19.31
N VAL A 103 2.71 -3.22 19.25
CA VAL A 103 3.35 -2.74 18.02
C VAL A 103 4.72 -3.39 17.89
N ILE A 104 5.03 -3.89 16.70
CA ILE A 104 6.37 -4.37 16.34
C ILE A 104 6.99 -3.31 15.43
N LYS A 105 8.13 -2.77 15.85
CA LYS A 105 8.93 -1.84 15.06
C LYS A 105 10.04 -2.59 14.31
N SER A 106 10.35 -2.16 13.10
CA SER A 106 11.44 -2.74 12.29
C SER A 106 11.30 -4.25 12.08
N CYS A 107 10.12 -4.67 11.64
CA CYS A 107 9.80 -6.06 11.37
C CYS A 107 10.49 -6.53 10.09
N ASP A 108 11.44 -7.44 10.19
CA ASP A 108 12.00 -8.17 9.05
C ASP A 108 11.35 -9.56 8.94
N GLU A 109 10.27 -9.61 8.21
CA GLU A 109 9.48 -10.83 8.00
C GLU A 109 10.19 -11.86 7.11
N SER A 110 11.21 -11.45 6.35
CA SER A 110 11.82 -12.27 5.29
C SER A 110 12.50 -13.52 5.81
N TYR A 111 13.02 -13.51 7.04
CA TYR A 111 13.86 -14.61 7.55
C TYR A 111 13.07 -15.72 8.25
N ARG A 112 12.24 -15.44 9.25
CA ARG A 112 11.55 -16.46 10.06
C ARG A 112 10.03 -16.28 10.19
N GLY A 113 9.47 -15.21 9.64
CA GLY A 113 8.08 -14.85 9.86
C GLY A 113 7.84 -14.28 11.26
N ILE A 114 6.57 -14.16 11.60
CA ILE A 114 6.15 -13.69 12.94
C ILE A 114 5.87 -14.91 13.80
N MET A 115 6.41 -14.91 15.03
CA MET A 115 6.29 -16.02 15.97
C MET A 115 5.77 -15.53 17.31
N LEU A 116 4.78 -16.23 17.86
CA LEU A 116 4.35 -16.10 19.25
C LEU A 116 5.11 -17.14 20.08
N VAL A 117 5.75 -16.69 21.13
CA VAL A 117 6.72 -17.50 21.89
C VAL A 117 6.47 -17.38 23.38
N VAL A 118 6.44 -18.51 24.09
CA VAL A 118 6.59 -18.54 25.54
C VAL A 118 8.06 -18.74 25.89
N GLU A 119 8.60 -17.85 26.69
CA GLU A 119 9.96 -17.93 27.25
C GLU A 119 9.91 -18.27 28.72
N ASP A 120 10.62 -19.30 29.15
CA ASP A 120 10.68 -19.70 30.54
C ASP A 120 11.72 -18.91 31.37
N TYR A 121 11.85 -19.23 32.64
CA TYR A 121 12.79 -18.56 33.57
C TYR A 121 14.25 -18.69 33.11
N ASP A 122 14.61 -19.84 32.52
CA ASP A 122 15.96 -20.15 32.02
C ASP A 122 16.19 -19.65 30.59
N ASN A 123 15.30 -18.79 30.06
CA ASN A 123 15.30 -18.23 28.71
C ASN A 123 15.13 -19.27 27.59
N ARG A 124 14.63 -20.48 27.90
CA ARG A 124 14.22 -21.42 26.88
C ARG A 124 12.95 -20.94 26.20
N LYS A 125 12.93 -21.01 24.87
CA LYS A 125 11.86 -20.50 24.03
C LYS A 125 11.08 -21.63 23.38
N ILE A 126 9.76 -21.62 23.56
CA ILE A 126 8.84 -22.52 22.90
C ILE A 126 7.96 -21.69 21.95
N ILE A 127 8.01 -22.01 20.66
CA ILE A 127 7.14 -21.39 19.66
C ILE A 127 5.74 -21.96 19.84
N VAL A 128 4.78 -21.07 20.11
CA VAL A 128 3.36 -21.41 20.26
C VAL A 128 2.68 -21.37 18.90
N ALA A 129 2.97 -20.34 18.10
CA ALA A 129 2.40 -20.15 16.78
C ALA A 129 3.38 -19.40 15.87
N ASN A 130 3.31 -19.65 14.56
CA ASN A 130 4.18 -19.06 13.56
C ASN A 130 3.39 -18.77 12.28
N SER A 131 3.56 -17.58 11.71
CA SER A 131 2.88 -17.18 10.47
C SER A 131 3.34 -17.98 9.23
N LYS A 132 4.54 -18.57 9.26
CA LYS A 132 5.08 -19.36 8.14
C LYS A 132 4.60 -20.81 8.08
N ASP A 133 4.22 -21.41 9.20
CA ASP A 133 3.73 -22.79 9.24
C ASP A 133 2.20 -22.87 9.25
N GLY A 134 1.53 -21.72 9.19
CA GLY A 134 0.06 -21.62 9.18
C GLY A 134 -0.59 -21.79 10.56
N SER A 135 0.19 -21.91 11.64
CA SER A 135 -0.35 -21.97 13.00
C SER A 135 -0.75 -20.58 13.54
N MET A 136 -0.39 -19.52 12.84
CA MET A 136 -0.85 -18.15 13.04
C MET A 136 -1.18 -17.52 11.69
N ASN A 137 -2.29 -16.78 11.58
CA ASN A 137 -2.60 -16.05 10.37
C ASN A 137 -1.50 -15.01 10.09
N PRO A 138 -0.98 -14.95 8.84
CA PRO A 138 0.06 -13.98 8.49
C PRO A 138 -0.51 -12.56 8.46
N PRO A 139 0.32 -11.53 8.70
CA PRO A 139 -0.07 -10.17 8.45
C PRO A 139 -0.38 -9.96 6.95
N PRO A 140 -1.24 -9.01 6.60
CA PRO A 140 -1.48 -8.67 5.21
C PRO A 140 -0.18 -8.19 4.56
N PRO A 141 0.01 -8.41 3.25
CA PRO A 141 1.19 -7.91 2.56
C PRO A 141 1.25 -6.38 2.62
N VAL A 142 2.44 -5.83 2.84
CA VAL A 142 2.67 -4.37 2.75
C VAL A 142 2.45 -3.94 1.31
N LEU A 143 1.42 -3.16 1.08
CA LEU A 143 1.16 -2.62 -0.25
C LEU A 143 2.15 -1.47 -0.51
N PRO A 144 2.81 -1.44 -1.68
CA PRO A 144 3.69 -0.32 -2.02
C PRO A 144 2.90 0.99 -2.02
N PRO A 145 3.56 2.13 -1.73
CA PRO A 145 2.90 3.44 -1.75
C PRO A 145 2.18 3.69 -3.08
N VAL A 146 1.09 4.44 -3.01
CA VAL A 146 0.39 4.86 -4.24
C VAL A 146 1.33 5.74 -5.05
N SER A 147 1.46 5.41 -6.32
CA SER A 147 2.27 6.15 -7.27
C SER A 147 1.47 6.34 -8.57
N CYS A 148 1.45 7.57 -9.07
CA CYS A 148 0.74 7.94 -10.28
C CYS A 148 1.67 8.67 -11.24
N SER A 149 1.44 8.50 -12.53
CA SER A 149 2.20 9.15 -13.61
C SER A 149 1.31 9.58 -14.77
N ILE A 150 1.78 10.58 -15.50
CA ILE A 150 1.22 10.93 -16.81
C ILE A 150 2.09 10.27 -17.89
N SER A 151 1.47 9.53 -18.80
CA SER A 151 2.13 8.94 -19.95
C SER A 151 1.78 9.72 -21.22
N GLY A 152 2.78 9.94 -22.06
CA GLY A 152 2.64 10.65 -23.32
C GLY A 152 3.24 12.06 -23.29
N ASN A 153 3.25 12.71 -24.46
CA ASN A 153 3.75 14.07 -24.64
C ASN A 153 2.57 15.05 -24.76
N ILE A 154 2.56 16.09 -23.92
CA ILE A 154 1.55 17.15 -23.98
C ILE A 154 2.04 18.23 -24.95
N ASN A 155 1.77 18.03 -26.23
CA ASN A 155 2.09 18.99 -27.26
C ASN A 155 0.81 19.68 -27.78
N LEU A 156 0.68 20.98 -27.54
CA LEU A 156 -0.47 21.80 -27.90
C LEU A 156 -0.10 22.75 -29.04
N ALA A 157 0.50 22.20 -30.12
CA ALA A 157 0.93 22.98 -31.27
C ALA A 157 -0.28 23.56 -32.04
N HIS A 158 -0.34 24.87 -32.18
CA HIS A 158 -1.39 25.58 -32.92
C HIS A 158 -1.15 25.64 -34.41
N GLY A 159 0.08 25.35 -34.86
CA GLY A 159 0.45 25.38 -36.30
C GLY A 159 0.66 26.82 -36.83
N VAL A 160 0.54 26.95 -38.14
CA VAL A 160 0.60 28.25 -38.79
C VAL A 160 -0.81 28.84 -38.82
N LEU A 161 -0.95 30.07 -38.37
CA LEU A 161 -2.24 30.77 -38.25
C LEU A 161 -2.16 32.17 -38.85
N ASP A 162 -3.21 32.59 -39.51
CA ASP A 162 -3.38 33.98 -39.90
C ASP A 162 -3.75 34.83 -38.67
N GLN A 163 -3.46 36.14 -38.75
CA GLN A 163 -3.69 37.07 -37.63
C GLN A 163 -5.15 37.06 -37.14
N ASN A 164 -6.10 36.90 -38.02
CA ASN A 164 -7.53 36.89 -37.70
C ASN A 164 -7.96 35.60 -36.97
N ASP A 165 -7.20 34.51 -37.11
CA ASP A 165 -7.50 33.20 -36.54
C ASP A 165 -6.76 32.92 -35.24
N LEU A 166 -5.96 33.89 -34.76
CA LEU A 166 -5.18 33.73 -33.52
C LEU A 166 -6.08 33.70 -32.27
N ASN A 167 -6.93 34.72 -32.11
CA ASN A 167 -7.71 34.86 -30.91
C ASN A 167 -8.82 33.80 -30.82
N GLY A 168 -8.82 33.04 -29.74
CA GLY A 168 -9.76 31.94 -29.54
C GLY A 168 -9.37 30.63 -30.24
N ASN A 169 -8.26 30.58 -30.98
CA ASN A 169 -7.79 29.32 -31.54
C ASN A 169 -7.49 28.33 -30.44
N ALA A 170 -8.07 27.14 -30.49
CA ALA A 170 -7.96 26.15 -29.45
C ALA A 170 -7.35 24.83 -29.99
N LYS A 171 -6.48 24.23 -29.19
CA LYS A 171 -5.92 22.89 -29.41
C LYS A 171 -6.05 22.06 -28.18
N SER A 172 -6.26 20.76 -28.35
CA SER A 172 -6.34 19.82 -27.24
C SER A 172 -5.60 18.54 -27.57
N VAL A 173 -5.12 17.87 -26.52
CA VAL A 173 -4.50 16.56 -26.56
C VAL A 173 -4.98 15.72 -25.38
N TYR A 174 -5.15 14.43 -25.64
CA TYR A 174 -5.48 13.46 -24.59
C TYR A 174 -4.22 12.70 -24.20
N VAL A 175 -3.99 12.57 -22.91
CA VAL A 175 -2.93 11.76 -22.33
C VAL A 175 -3.52 10.84 -21.27
N GLN A 176 -2.78 9.79 -20.88
CA GLN A 176 -3.22 8.85 -19.86
C GLN A 176 -2.57 9.19 -18.52
N VAL A 177 -3.38 9.25 -17.48
CA VAL A 177 -2.93 9.23 -16.08
C VAL A 177 -3.15 7.83 -15.55
N SER A 178 -2.09 7.18 -15.09
CA SER A 178 -2.14 5.82 -14.55
C SER A 178 -1.56 5.78 -13.14
N CYS A 179 -2.11 4.91 -12.29
CA CYS A 179 -1.64 4.66 -10.93
C CYS A 179 -1.40 3.16 -10.74
N ASN A 180 -0.45 2.79 -9.87
CA ASN A 180 -0.19 1.39 -9.54
C ASN A 180 -1.35 0.71 -8.80
N ARG A 181 -2.25 1.51 -8.19
CA ARG A 181 -3.54 1.08 -7.62
C ARG A 181 -4.53 2.23 -7.66
N GLU A 182 -5.81 1.93 -7.40
CA GLU A 182 -6.86 2.93 -7.40
C GLU A 182 -6.51 4.13 -6.52
N ALA A 183 -6.68 5.33 -7.08
CA ALA A 183 -6.42 6.58 -6.38
C ALA A 183 -7.31 7.71 -6.92
N THR A 184 -7.59 8.67 -6.07
CA THR A 184 -8.13 9.97 -6.49
C THR A 184 -6.95 10.92 -6.67
N VAL A 185 -6.88 11.56 -7.85
CA VAL A 185 -5.80 12.48 -8.18
C VAL A 185 -6.34 13.82 -8.63
N LYS A 186 -5.57 14.86 -8.39
CA LYS A 186 -5.78 16.19 -8.96
C LYS A 186 -4.71 16.45 -10.03
N VAL A 187 -5.14 16.75 -11.24
CA VAL A 187 -4.26 17.08 -12.36
C VAL A 187 -4.35 18.57 -12.66
N THR A 188 -3.21 19.26 -12.65
CA THR A 188 -3.11 20.69 -12.93
C THR A 188 -2.16 20.95 -14.10
N ALA A 189 -2.36 22.07 -14.78
CA ALA A 189 -1.45 22.61 -15.80
C ALA A 189 -1.12 24.06 -15.44
N ARG A 190 0.15 24.34 -15.15
CA ARG A 190 0.57 25.66 -14.66
C ARG A 190 1.69 26.25 -15.50
N ALA A 191 1.58 27.53 -15.80
CA ALA A 191 2.66 28.32 -16.33
C ALA A 191 3.75 28.56 -15.25
N ASN A 192 4.92 29.03 -15.63
CA ASN A 192 6.03 29.28 -14.71
C ASN A 192 5.69 30.30 -13.58
N ASN A 193 4.70 31.16 -13.77
CA ASN A 193 4.19 32.08 -12.76
C ASN A 193 3.13 31.47 -11.83
N GLY A 194 2.87 30.16 -11.95
CA GLY A 194 1.89 29.43 -11.16
C GLY A 194 0.44 29.55 -11.63
N GLY A 195 0.13 30.43 -12.56
CA GLY A 195 -1.18 30.60 -13.16
C GLY A 195 -1.47 29.63 -14.31
N ASP A 196 -2.61 29.82 -14.98
CA ASP A 196 -3.03 29.02 -16.14
C ASP A 196 -2.80 29.74 -17.49
N VAL A 197 -2.16 30.91 -17.51
CA VAL A 197 -1.87 31.69 -18.70
C VAL A 197 -0.37 31.71 -18.98
N VAL A 198 0.02 31.17 -20.14
CA VAL A 198 1.41 31.15 -20.64
C VAL A 198 1.58 32.29 -21.62
N THR A 199 2.61 33.11 -21.41
CA THR A 199 3.04 34.12 -22.40
C THR A 199 3.80 33.43 -23.53
N LEU A 200 3.33 33.54 -24.76
CA LEU A 200 3.91 32.90 -25.95
C LEU A 200 4.85 33.83 -26.72
N ARG A 201 4.69 35.14 -26.54
CA ARG A 201 5.56 36.17 -27.14
C ARG A 201 6.04 37.11 -26.05
N SER A 202 7.30 37.51 -26.10
CA SER A 202 7.94 38.35 -25.11
C SER A 202 7.32 39.74 -24.98
N ASP A 203 6.67 40.25 -26.04
CA ASP A 203 5.93 41.52 -26.06
C ASP A 203 4.54 41.44 -25.36
N GLY A 204 4.14 40.22 -24.94
CA GLY A 204 2.85 39.98 -24.31
C GLY A 204 1.63 40.03 -25.24
N SER A 205 1.84 40.23 -26.58
CA SER A 205 0.74 40.33 -27.54
C SER A 205 0.00 39.00 -27.77
N LEU A 206 0.64 37.86 -27.47
CA LEU A 206 0.04 36.53 -27.62
C LEU A 206 0.27 35.69 -26.36
N LYS A 207 -0.79 35.13 -25.86
CA LYS A 207 -0.81 34.25 -24.67
C LYS A 207 -1.63 33.01 -24.96
N SER A 208 -1.45 31.98 -24.15
CA SER A 208 -2.25 30.75 -24.15
C SER A 208 -2.88 30.53 -22.78
N LYS A 209 -4.18 30.34 -22.74
CA LYS A 209 -4.92 29.90 -21.56
C LYS A 209 -4.98 28.39 -21.55
N LEU A 210 -4.48 27.78 -20.47
CA LEU A 210 -4.44 26.33 -20.31
C LEU A 210 -5.67 25.84 -19.53
N GLN A 211 -6.15 24.66 -19.90
CA GLN A 211 -7.22 23.97 -19.19
C GLN A 211 -6.93 22.48 -19.07
N VAL A 212 -7.48 21.86 -18.04
CA VAL A 212 -7.50 20.40 -17.82
C VAL A 212 -8.96 19.98 -17.71
N ASN A 213 -9.42 19.11 -18.60
CA ASN A 213 -10.83 18.69 -18.69
C ASN A 213 -11.80 19.90 -18.66
N SER A 214 -11.50 20.95 -19.44
CA SER A 214 -12.26 22.21 -19.52
C SER A 214 -12.27 23.06 -18.25
N ILE A 215 -11.52 22.70 -17.21
CA ILE A 215 -11.34 23.48 -15.99
C ILE A 215 -10.04 24.28 -16.12
N ALA A 216 -9.99 25.50 -15.56
CA ALA A 216 -8.79 26.34 -15.56
C ALA A 216 -7.57 25.53 -15.09
N GLY A 217 -6.47 25.59 -15.85
CA GLY A 217 -5.30 24.73 -15.65
C GLY A 217 -4.72 24.80 -14.24
N ALA A 218 -4.63 26.00 -13.65
CA ALA A 218 -4.14 26.20 -12.29
C ALA A 218 -5.08 25.61 -11.22
N THR A 219 -6.39 25.60 -11.46
CA THR A 219 -7.37 24.95 -10.61
C THR A 219 -7.27 23.43 -10.74
N GLY A 220 -7.17 22.93 -11.97
CA GLY A 220 -7.05 21.52 -12.30
C GLY A 220 -8.33 20.70 -12.14
N ALA A 221 -8.30 19.47 -12.63
CA ALA A 221 -9.39 18.52 -12.58
C ALA A 221 -9.10 17.39 -11.57
N THR A 222 -10.10 17.00 -10.80
CA THR A 222 -10.04 15.82 -9.92
C THR A 222 -10.57 14.60 -10.65
N LEU A 223 -9.84 13.48 -10.57
CA LEU A 223 -10.11 12.25 -11.29
C LEU A 223 -9.96 11.06 -10.37
N ARG A 224 -10.83 10.05 -10.54
CA ARG A 224 -10.62 8.72 -9.99
C ARG A 224 -9.89 7.88 -11.03
N VAL A 225 -8.72 7.38 -10.69
CA VAL A 225 -7.88 6.55 -11.57
C VAL A 225 -7.91 5.11 -11.04
N PRO A 226 -8.47 4.16 -11.79
CA PRO A 226 -8.46 2.75 -11.39
C PRO A 226 -7.03 2.20 -11.42
N GLY A 227 -6.74 1.24 -10.54
CA GLY A 227 -5.44 0.59 -10.51
C GLY A 227 -5.17 -0.23 -11.77
N GLY A 228 -3.96 -0.10 -12.30
CA GLY A 228 -3.51 -0.85 -13.49
C GLY A 228 -4.01 -0.31 -14.82
N ASN A 229 -5.14 0.39 -14.86
CA ASN A 229 -5.69 1.02 -16.06
C ASN A 229 -5.58 2.54 -15.94
N GLY A 230 -5.22 3.21 -17.02
CA GLY A 230 -5.15 4.66 -17.06
C GLY A 230 -6.53 5.32 -17.23
N THR A 231 -6.63 6.57 -16.80
CA THR A 231 -7.77 7.46 -17.09
C THR A 231 -7.31 8.55 -18.06
N SER A 232 -8.09 8.75 -19.12
CA SER A 232 -7.79 9.79 -20.12
C SER A 232 -8.05 11.17 -19.55
N VAL A 233 -7.11 12.09 -19.78
CA VAL A 233 -7.17 13.50 -19.37
C VAL A 233 -6.93 14.37 -20.57
N MET A 234 -7.81 15.34 -20.78
CA MET A 234 -7.69 16.33 -21.84
C MET A 234 -6.94 17.57 -21.35
N PHE A 235 -5.85 17.90 -22.00
CA PHE A 235 -5.21 19.20 -21.89
C PHE A 235 -5.59 20.06 -23.08
N SER A 236 -5.91 21.31 -22.85
CA SER A 236 -6.22 22.27 -23.90
C SER A 236 -5.52 23.61 -23.70
N SER A 237 -5.24 24.25 -24.83
CA SER A 237 -4.67 25.58 -24.94
C SER A 237 -5.59 26.40 -25.82
N THR A 238 -5.99 27.60 -25.34
CA THR A 238 -6.72 28.57 -26.15
C THR A 238 -5.89 29.84 -26.24
N LEU A 239 -5.64 30.29 -27.46
CA LEU A 239 -4.87 31.51 -27.72
C LEU A 239 -5.67 32.75 -27.37
N ILE A 240 -5.00 33.71 -26.76
CA ILE A 240 -5.50 35.03 -26.44
C ILE A 240 -4.56 36.06 -27.08
N SER A 241 -5.05 36.82 -28.03
CA SER A 241 -4.30 37.93 -28.63
C SER A 241 -4.73 39.27 -28.03
N THR A 242 -3.75 40.16 -27.86
CA THR A 242 -3.98 41.52 -27.38
C THR A 242 -3.37 42.50 -28.37
N GLY A 243 -4.20 43.26 -29.03
CA GLY A 243 -3.77 44.19 -30.08
C GLY A 243 -3.30 43.50 -31.37
N ASN A 244 -2.41 44.17 -32.08
CA ASN A 244 -1.87 43.66 -33.34
C ASN A 244 -0.70 42.72 -33.06
N VAL A 245 -0.82 41.44 -33.39
CA VAL A 245 0.25 40.44 -33.26
C VAL A 245 1.10 40.44 -34.51
N VAL A 246 2.34 40.88 -34.43
CA VAL A 246 3.27 40.89 -35.55
C VAL A 246 3.59 39.44 -35.99
N ALA A 247 3.72 39.21 -37.31
CA ALA A 247 4.08 37.89 -37.81
C ALA A 247 5.41 37.38 -37.22
N GLY A 248 5.50 36.10 -36.95
CA GLY A 248 6.67 35.46 -36.36
C GLY A 248 6.35 34.25 -35.52
N ASN A 249 7.41 33.55 -35.10
CA ASN A 249 7.27 32.36 -34.26
C ASN A 249 6.79 32.70 -32.85
N PHE A 250 6.04 31.80 -32.26
CA PHE A 250 5.63 31.87 -30.88
C PHE A 250 5.77 30.50 -30.20
N SER A 251 6.12 30.49 -28.96
CA SER A 251 6.25 29.27 -28.16
C SER A 251 6.17 29.58 -26.66
N GLY A 252 5.83 28.56 -25.87
CA GLY A 252 5.80 28.65 -24.43
C GLY A 252 5.78 27.25 -23.81
N SER A 253 6.04 27.18 -22.53
CA SER A 253 6.02 25.93 -21.77
C SER A 253 5.21 26.06 -20.48
N ALA A 254 4.69 24.94 -20.03
CA ALA A 254 3.98 24.82 -18.79
C ALA A 254 4.30 23.47 -18.15
N VAL A 255 3.96 23.31 -16.87
CA VAL A 255 4.16 22.07 -16.12
C VAL A 255 2.81 21.43 -15.81
N ALA A 256 2.66 20.16 -16.18
CA ALA A 256 1.55 19.33 -15.75
C ALA A 256 1.96 18.59 -14.48
N VAL A 257 1.10 18.62 -13.45
CA VAL A 257 1.35 17.99 -12.14
C VAL A 257 0.17 17.09 -11.80
N VAL A 258 0.50 15.87 -11.35
CA VAL A 258 -0.46 14.93 -10.74
C VAL A 258 -0.21 14.92 -9.25
N THR A 259 -1.23 15.20 -8.46
CA THR A 259 -1.20 15.14 -7.00
C THR A 259 -2.22 14.12 -6.53
N ILE A 260 -1.81 13.16 -5.72
CA ILE A 260 -2.69 12.19 -5.06
C ILE A 260 -3.37 12.90 -3.88
N ILE A 261 -4.70 12.76 -3.75
CA ILE A 261 -5.51 13.45 -2.74
C ILE A 261 -6.40 12.46 -1.98
#